data_0208abd1b1b28a5a5ae93386e11c1dbc
#
_entry.id   0208abd1b1b28a5a5ae93386e11c1dbc
#
_cell.length_a   1.000
_cell.length_b   1.000
_cell.length_c   1.000
_cell.angle_alpha   90.00
_cell.angle_beta   90.00
_cell.angle_gamma   90.00
#
_symmetry.space_group_name_H-M   'P 1'
#
loop_
_entity.id
_entity.type
_entity.pdbx_description
1 polymer ?
#
loop_
_entity_poly.entity_id
_entity_poly.type
_entity_poly.pdbx_seq_one_letter_code
_entity_poly.pdbx_strand_id
1 'polypeptide(L)'
;MLHYTEFIADFMNRYDYPAEAIETFTRVLKRLDEEKEFGDKMDKLVEGYMYPWPDNMQEYLNGVIELSKEYDENECTLDFIFLLLCTPIVYERYKERGIPEETYWDTMADLRCKLIECIKCEEVPGTFVAGWYNGFFKLERFAYGRFQFEECTYDFNFDFVTKAGYRLTAGQKTIGFHIPSSGVPLTDEVRLDAYKKAYQQYKHLFPDGIMYFWCGSWLLYPRHKEFLPEKSNILKFMSDFELICWSEAENFHDAWRIFDKYSDLPVDQLPTDTSLRKAYAEWLRAGNKGGSGCGVIVFDGEKIIR
;
A
#
# COMPACT_ATOMS: atom_id res chain seq x y z
N MET A 1 -8.30 -12.81 25.35
CA MET A 1 -8.49 -12.16 24.03
C MET A 1 -8.86 -10.70 24.23
N LEU A 2 -8.21 -9.81 23.49
CA LEU A 2 -8.56 -8.40 23.48
C LEU A 2 -10.02 -8.26 23.05
N HIS A 3 -10.89 -7.63 23.90
CA HIS A 3 -12.34 -7.53 23.70
C HIS A 3 -12.73 -6.56 22.58
N TYR A 4 -12.28 -6.83 21.33
CA TYR A 4 -12.51 -5.95 20.20
C TYR A 4 -13.42 -6.56 19.12
N THR A 5 -14.13 -7.66 19.46
CA THR A 5 -14.95 -8.39 18.46
C THR A 5 -16.01 -7.50 17.81
N GLU A 6 -16.68 -6.64 18.59
CA GLU A 6 -17.68 -5.69 18.07
C GLU A 6 -17.01 -4.64 17.14
N PHE A 7 -15.90 -4.06 17.57
CA PHE A 7 -15.15 -3.10 16.75
C PHE A 7 -14.71 -3.71 15.41
N ILE A 8 -14.19 -4.95 15.43
CA ILE A 8 -13.74 -5.64 14.22
C ILE A 8 -14.91 -5.96 13.29
N ALA A 9 -16.08 -6.36 13.85
CA ALA A 9 -17.27 -6.60 13.05
C ALA A 9 -17.75 -5.31 12.35
N ASP A 10 -17.80 -4.20 13.07
CA ASP A 10 -18.15 -2.89 12.53
C ASP A 10 -17.13 -2.43 11.49
N PHE A 11 -15.84 -2.69 11.72
CA PHE A 11 -14.75 -2.39 10.79
C PHE A 11 -14.94 -3.14 9.45
N MET A 12 -15.17 -4.44 9.48
CA MET A 12 -15.40 -5.25 8.29
C MET A 12 -16.63 -4.79 7.51
N ASN A 13 -17.72 -4.47 8.22
CA ASN A 13 -18.95 -3.97 7.63
C ASN A 13 -18.77 -2.58 6.99
N ARG A 14 -18.04 -1.68 7.66
CA ARG A 14 -17.77 -0.33 7.16
C ARG A 14 -17.06 -0.33 5.81
N TYR A 15 -16.18 -1.29 5.59
CA TYR A 15 -15.39 -1.40 4.36
C TYR A 15 -15.97 -2.38 3.35
N ASP A 16 -17.21 -2.85 3.52
CA ASP A 16 -17.87 -3.82 2.62
C ASP A 16 -16.95 -5.02 2.32
N TYR A 17 -16.47 -5.70 3.34
CA TYR A 17 -15.68 -6.90 3.15
C TYR A 17 -16.52 -7.99 2.45
N PRO A 18 -15.94 -8.79 1.54
CA PRO A 18 -16.63 -9.92 0.93
C PRO A 18 -17.21 -10.88 1.99
N ALA A 19 -18.40 -11.42 1.74
CA ALA A 19 -19.07 -12.31 2.69
C ALA A 19 -18.20 -13.51 3.10
N GLU A 20 -17.47 -14.09 2.15
CA GLU A 20 -16.50 -15.18 2.38
C GLU A 20 -15.38 -14.75 3.35
N ALA A 21 -14.89 -13.51 3.23
CA ALA A 21 -13.88 -12.99 4.14
C ALA A 21 -14.43 -12.78 5.55
N ILE A 22 -15.65 -12.21 5.66
CA ILE A 22 -16.32 -12.03 6.95
C ILE A 22 -16.53 -13.39 7.63
N GLU A 23 -17.00 -14.41 6.89
CA GLU A 23 -17.20 -15.76 7.41
C GLU A 23 -15.87 -16.37 7.90
N THR A 24 -14.83 -16.29 7.08
CA THR A 24 -13.49 -16.82 7.41
C THR A 24 -12.92 -16.14 8.66
N PHE A 25 -12.93 -14.82 8.71
CA PHE A 25 -12.36 -14.08 9.84
C PHE A 25 -13.18 -14.28 11.12
N THR A 26 -14.52 -14.32 11.03
CA THR A 26 -15.39 -14.60 12.18
C THR A 26 -15.11 -16.00 12.74
N ARG A 27 -14.92 -17.01 11.88
CA ARG A 27 -14.55 -18.36 12.29
C ARG A 27 -13.22 -18.39 13.07
N VAL A 28 -12.19 -17.71 12.54
CA VAL A 28 -10.87 -17.71 13.19
C VAL A 28 -10.92 -16.92 14.50
N LEU A 29 -11.57 -15.76 14.53
CA LEU A 29 -11.74 -14.98 15.77
C LEU A 29 -12.49 -15.79 16.84
N LYS A 30 -13.52 -16.55 16.45
CA LYS A 30 -14.22 -17.47 17.36
C LYS A 30 -13.31 -18.58 17.90
N ARG A 31 -12.46 -19.17 17.05
CA ARG A 31 -11.46 -20.16 17.50
C ARG A 31 -10.48 -19.57 18.51
N LEU A 32 -9.98 -18.34 18.26
CA LEU A 32 -9.11 -17.64 19.21
C LEU A 32 -9.79 -17.40 20.57
N ASP A 33 -11.11 -17.25 20.59
CA ASP A 33 -11.89 -17.07 21.83
C ASP A 33 -12.13 -18.42 22.56
N GLU A 34 -12.43 -19.47 21.84
CA GLU A 34 -12.77 -20.78 22.38
C GLU A 34 -11.51 -21.61 22.73
N GLU A 35 -10.44 -21.53 21.95
CA GLU A 35 -9.17 -22.24 22.14
C GLU A 35 -8.19 -21.34 22.92
N LYS A 36 -8.27 -21.38 24.24
CA LYS A 36 -7.55 -20.46 25.13
C LYS A 36 -6.06 -20.32 24.83
N GLU A 37 -5.35 -21.44 24.57
CA GLU A 37 -3.91 -21.42 24.28
C GLU A 37 -3.61 -20.69 22.96
N PHE A 38 -4.45 -20.87 21.94
CA PHE A 38 -4.34 -20.19 20.66
C PHE A 38 -4.54 -18.68 20.84
N GLY A 39 -5.62 -18.29 21.56
CA GLY A 39 -5.90 -16.89 21.85
C GLY A 39 -4.81 -16.21 22.66
N ASP A 40 -4.32 -16.86 23.74
CA ASP A 40 -3.24 -16.31 24.58
C ASP A 40 -1.93 -16.10 23.81
N LYS A 41 -1.62 -16.95 22.83
CA LYS A 41 -0.45 -16.80 21.96
C LYS A 41 -0.62 -15.63 20.99
N MET A 42 -1.79 -15.51 20.35
CA MET A 42 -2.09 -14.38 19.45
C MET A 42 -2.08 -13.05 20.22
N ASP A 43 -2.72 -12.99 21.41
CA ASP A 43 -2.72 -11.80 22.24
C ASP A 43 -1.30 -11.32 22.59
N LYS A 44 -0.39 -12.26 22.91
CA LYS A 44 1.03 -11.94 23.16
C LYS A 44 1.73 -11.34 21.94
N LEU A 45 1.42 -11.81 20.73
CA LEU A 45 2.00 -11.25 19.51
C LEU A 45 1.47 -9.83 19.26
N VAL A 46 0.16 -9.62 19.40
CA VAL A 46 -0.46 -8.29 19.24
C VAL A 46 0.04 -7.31 20.30
N GLU A 47 0.01 -7.70 21.58
CA GLU A 47 0.49 -6.85 22.67
C GLU A 47 1.99 -6.57 22.56
N GLY A 48 2.79 -7.59 22.26
CA GLY A 48 4.23 -7.43 22.10
C GLY A 48 4.60 -6.47 20.98
N TYR A 49 3.88 -6.55 19.85
CA TYR A 49 4.07 -5.63 18.74
C TYR A 49 3.58 -4.21 19.06
N MET A 50 2.38 -4.11 19.63
CA MET A 50 1.74 -2.82 19.82
C MET A 50 2.28 -2.03 21.02
N TYR A 51 2.84 -2.67 22.07
CA TYR A 51 3.24 -1.99 23.29
C TYR A 51 4.75 -2.11 23.59
N PRO A 52 5.39 -1.02 24.09
CA PRO A 52 4.81 0.30 24.32
C PRO A 52 4.48 1.08 23.04
N TRP A 53 5.16 0.78 21.94
CA TRP A 53 4.99 1.39 20.63
C TRP A 53 5.42 0.42 19.53
N PRO A 54 4.72 0.33 18.37
CA PRO A 54 5.10 -0.56 17.29
C PRO A 54 6.54 -0.31 16.83
N ASP A 55 7.31 -1.39 16.66
CA ASP A 55 8.68 -1.28 16.18
C ASP A 55 8.93 -2.17 14.97
N ASN A 56 9.34 -3.40 15.18
CA ASN A 56 9.65 -4.35 14.10
C ASN A 56 8.51 -5.36 13.91
N MET A 57 7.59 -5.06 13.01
CA MET A 57 6.46 -5.96 12.72
C MET A 57 6.91 -7.35 12.25
N GLN A 58 8.04 -7.44 11.50
CA GLN A 58 8.47 -8.72 10.93
C GLN A 58 8.78 -9.78 11.98
N GLU A 59 9.28 -9.39 13.13
CA GLU A 59 9.52 -10.32 14.23
C GLU A 59 8.22 -10.99 14.70
N TYR A 60 7.16 -10.22 14.82
CA TYR A 60 5.84 -10.71 15.24
C TYR A 60 5.13 -11.50 14.14
N LEU A 61 5.26 -11.09 12.88
CA LEU A 61 4.74 -11.86 11.75
C LEU A 61 5.39 -13.24 11.65
N ASN A 62 6.68 -13.39 11.96
CA ASN A 62 7.30 -14.70 12.05
C ASN A 62 6.61 -15.59 13.11
N GLY A 63 6.22 -15.00 14.25
CA GLY A 63 5.43 -15.68 15.27
C GLY A 63 4.03 -16.05 14.79
N VAL A 64 3.37 -15.20 13.99
CA VAL A 64 2.08 -15.49 13.36
C VAL A 64 2.19 -16.67 12.39
N ILE A 65 3.27 -16.73 11.59
CA ILE A 65 3.56 -17.86 10.68
C ILE A 65 3.77 -19.17 11.45
N GLU A 66 4.47 -19.14 12.57
CA GLU A 66 4.61 -20.32 13.42
C GLU A 66 3.26 -20.75 14.00
N LEU A 67 2.46 -19.78 14.43
CA LEU A 67 1.13 -20.03 14.99
C LEU A 67 0.17 -20.61 13.94
N SER A 68 0.24 -20.14 12.68
CA SER A 68 -0.56 -20.68 11.58
C SER A 68 -0.31 -22.17 11.35
N LYS A 69 0.95 -22.58 11.41
CA LYS A 69 1.35 -23.99 11.27
C LYS A 69 0.91 -24.84 12.47
N GLU A 70 1.03 -24.30 13.68
CA GLU A 70 0.66 -25.03 14.91
C GLU A 70 -0.85 -25.31 14.99
N TYR A 71 -1.67 -24.36 14.53
CA TYR A 71 -3.14 -24.46 14.62
C TYR A 71 -3.83 -24.80 13.30
N ASP A 72 -3.07 -25.16 12.27
CA ASP A 72 -3.58 -25.53 10.94
C ASP A 72 -4.50 -24.46 10.35
N GLU A 73 -4.06 -23.20 10.42
CA GLU A 73 -4.72 -22.05 9.77
C GLU A 73 -3.89 -21.56 8.57
N ASN A 74 -4.57 -20.93 7.62
CA ASN A 74 -3.87 -20.31 6.50
C ASN A 74 -3.04 -19.10 6.96
N GLU A 75 -1.78 -19.01 6.52
CA GLU A 75 -0.83 -17.97 6.89
C GLU A 75 -1.36 -16.57 6.54
N CYS A 76 -1.81 -16.36 5.28
CA CYS A 76 -2.35 -15.07 4.86
C CYS A 76 -3.58 -14.65 5.68
N THR A 77 -4.42 -15.61 6.04
CA THR A 77 -5.60 -15.37 6.88
C THR A 77 -5.19 -14.95 8.28
N LEU A 78 -4.23 -15.65 8.87
CA LEU A 78 -3.81 -15.37 10.25
C LEU A 78 -3.02 -14.06 10.35
N ASP A 79 -2.20 -13.73 9.34
CA ASP A 79 -1.56 -12.43 9.19
C ASP A 79 -2.60 -11.29 9.16
N PHE A 80 -3.70 -11.49 8.42
CA PHE A 80 -4.76 -10.49 8.36
C PHE A 80 -5.51 -10.36 9.69
N ILE A 81 -5.77 -11.45 10.39
CA ILE A 81 -6.35 -11.44 11.73
C ILE A 81 -5.47 -10.68 12.73
N PHE A 82 -4.15 -10.90 12.69
CA PHE A 82 -3.20 -10.14 13.51
C PHE A 82 -3.34 -8.63 13.25
N LEU A 83 -3.42 -8.22 11.98
CA LEU A 83 -3.63 -6.82 11.63
C LEU A 83 -4.97 -6.30 12.12
N LEU A 84 -6.06 -7.04 11.95
CA LEU A 84 -7.38 -6.65 12.44
C LEU A 84 -7.40 -6.44 13.95
N LEU A 85 -6.75 -7.32 14.72
CA LEU A 85 -6.63 -7.19 16.17
C LEU A 85 -5.82 -5.96 16.61
N CYS A 86 -4.90 -5.48 15.77
CA CYS A 86 -4.16 -4.24 16.02
C CYS A 86 -4.99 -2.97 15.74
N THR A 87 -6.01 -3.02 14.84
CA THR A 87 -6.73 -1.82 14.39
C THR A 87 -7.42 -1.02 15.50
N PRO A 88 -8.09 -1.61 16.52
CA PRO A 88 -8.69 -0.83 17.61
C PRO A 88 -7.64 -0.13 18.48
N ILE A 89 -6.46 -0.72 18.67
CA ILE A 89 -5.37 -0.08 19.43
C ILE A 89 -4.84 1.14 18.64
N VAL A 90 -4.68 0.99 17.32
CA VAL A 90 -4.30 2.10 16.43
C VAL A 90 -5.34 3.21 16.45
N TYR A 91 -6.65 2.86 16.48
CA TYR A 91 -7.73 3.83 16.56
C TYR A 91 -7.63 4.71 17.82
N GLU A 92 -7.40 4.10 18.98
CA GLU A 92 -7.20 4.85 20.22
C GLU A 92 -5.96 5.75 20.16
N ARG A 93 -4.87 5.30 19.53
CA ARG A 93 -3.67 6.13 19.34
C ARG A 93 -3.90 7.34 18.44
N TYR A 94 -4.74 7.22 17.40
CA TYR A 94 -5.13 8.38 16.60
C TYR A 94 -5.82 9.43 17.46
N LYS A 95 -6.74 9.02 18.36
CA LYS A 95 -7.40 9.92 19.31
C LYS A 95 -6.42 10.56 20.26
N GLU A 96 -5.54 9.78 20.88
CA GLU A 96 -4.50 10.26 21.82
C GLU A 96 -3.57 11.30 21.17
N ARG A 97 -3.28 11.15 19.88
CA ARG A 97 -2.45 12.08 19.10
C ARG A 97 -3.23 13.25 18.51
N GLY A 98 -4.55 13.29 18.68
CA GLY A 98 -5.41 14.33 18.09
C GLY A 98 -5.48 14.27 16.57
N ILE A 99 -5.22 13.10 15.98
CA ILE A 99 -5.38 12.88 14.53
C ILE A 99 -6.87 12.68 14.25
N PRO A 100 -7.43 13.37 13.23
CA PRO A 100 -8.85 13.25 12.91
C PRO A 100 -9.28 11.80 12.67
N GLU A 101 -10.45 11.45 13.19
CA GLU A 101 -11.02 10.10 13.02
C GLU A 101 -11.20 9.72 11.55
N GLU A 102 -11.57 10.69 10.69
CA GLU A 102 -11.67 10.49 9.24
C GLU A 102 -10.33 10.00 8.65
N THR A 103 -9.21 10.58 9.10
CA THR A 103 -7.87 10.14 8.66
C THR A 103 -7.59 8.69 9.03
N TYR A 104 -8.05 8.23 10.20
CA TYR A 104 -7.93 6.82 10.57
C TYR A 104 -8.71 5.94 9.60
N TRP A 105 -9.99 6.25 9.37
CA TRP A 105 -10.84 5.43 8.51
C TRP A 105 -10.35 5.45 7.06
N ASP A 106 -9.92 6.58 6.53
CA ASP A 106 -9.35 6.68 5.20
C ASP A 106 -8.07 5.84 5.07
N THR A 107 -7.22 5.88 6.10
CA THR A 107 -5.93 5.16 6.12
C THR A 107 -6.16 3.64 6.22
N MET A 108 -7.04 3.19 7.11
CA MET A 108 -7.31 1.76 7.31
C MET A 108 -8.11 1.13 6.16
N ALA A 109 -8.70 1.91 5.26
CA ALA A 109 -9.34 1.41 4.04
C ALA A 109 -8.37 0.58 3.16
N ASP A 110 -7.06 0.74 3.32
CA ASP A 110 -6.05 -0.08 2.63
C ASP A 110 -6.14 -1.56 2.97
N LEU A 111 -6.58 -1.91 4.18
CA LEU A 111 -6.80 -3.32 4.57
C LEU A 111 -7.77 -4.03 3.60
N ARG A 112 -8.84 -3.35 3.19
CA ARG A 112 -9.74 -3.90 2.16
C ARG A 112 -9.02 -4.07 0.82
N CYS A 113 -8.15 -3.13 0.44
CA CYS A 113 -7.40 -3.26 -0.81
C CYS A 113 -6.51 -4.52 -0.78
N LYS A 114 -5.79 -4.74 0.32
CA LYS A 114 -4.92 -5.91 0.51
C LYS A 114 -5.68 -7.22 0.63
N LEU A 115 -6.86 -7.21 1.26
CA LEU A 115 -7.77 -8.35 1.28
C LEU A 115 -8.18 -8.76 -0.14
N ILE A 116 -8.62 -7.81 -0.96
CA ILE A 116 -9.03 -8.09 -2.34
C ILE A 116 -7.85 -8.54 -3.21
N GLU A 117 -6.66 -7.96 -3.01
CA GLU A 117 -5.43 -8.42 -3.65
C GLU A 117 -5.13 -9.89 -3.30
N CYS A 118 -5.20 -10.25 -2.02
CA CYS A 118 -4.95 -11.61 -1.56
C CYS A 118 -5.96 -12.61 -2.13
N ILE A 119 -7.26 -12.29 -2.09
CA ILE A 119 -8.29 -13.15 -2.69
C ILE A 119 -8.02 -13.36 -4.19
N LYS A 120 -7.55 -12.35 -4.92
CA LYS A 120 -7.27 -12.47 -6.36
C LYS A 120 -5.99 -13.24 -6.66
N CYS A 121 -4.97 -13.13 -5.83
CA CYS A 121 -3.66 -13.74 -6.05
C CYS A 121 -3.56 -15.13 -5.43
N GLU A 122 -4.02 -15.30 -4.20
CA GLU A 122 -3.86 -16.50 -3.38
C GLU A 122 -5.15 -17.31 -3.23
N GLU A 123 -6.29 -16.77 -3.72
CA GLU A 123 -7.63 -17.39 -3.62
C GLU A 123 -8.09 -17.65 -2.18
N VAL A 124 -7.54 -16.89 -1.21
CA VAL A 124 -7.93 -16.96 0.20
C VAL A 124 -8.13 -15.56 0.79
N PRO A 125 -9.08 -15.40 1.74
CA PRO A 125 -9.21 -14.16 2.51
C PRO A 125 -8.01 -13.96 3.43
N GLY A 126 -7.26 -12.86 3.24
CA GLY A 126 -6.06 -12.59 4.02
C GLY A 126 -5.19 -11.48 3.44
N THR A 127 -3.90 -11.56 3.73
CA THR A 127 -2.86 -10.72 3.10
C THR A 127 -1.53 -11.46 3.05
N PHE A 128 -0.80 -11.30 1.94
CA PHE A 128 0.58 -11.78 1.79
C PHE A 128 1.61 -10.64 1.94
N VAL A 129 1.18 -9.45 2.36
CA VAL A 129 2.02 -8.26 2.52
C VAL A 129 1.79 -7.57 3.88
N ALA A 130 1.59 -8.37 4.94
CA ALA A 130 1.27 -7.85 6.29
C ALA A 130 2.31 -6.83 6.79
N GLY A 131 3.59 -7.02 6.50
CA GLY A 131 4.67 -6.10 6.88
C GLY A 131 4.50 -4.66 6.35
N TRP A 132 3.68 -4.47 5.30
CA TRP A 132 3.31 -3.16 4.76
C TRP A 132 2.67 -2.25 5.80
N TYR A 133 1.98 -2.81 6.79
CA TYR A 133 1.23 -2.07 7.80
C TYR A 133 2.09 -1.47 8.91
N ASN A 134 3.38 -1.80 8.98
CA ASN A 134 4.26 -1.25 10.01
C ASN A 134 4.25 0.29 10.03
N GLY A 135 4.36 0.96 8.87
CA GLY A 135 4.30 2.42 8.78
C GLY A 135 2.94 3.01 9.18
N PHE A 136 1.83 2.31 8.89
CA PHE A 136 0.49 2.75 9.29
C PHE A 136 0.28 2.67 10.80
N PHE A 137 0.69 1.58 11.42
CA PHE A 137 0.49 1.34 12.85
C PHE A 137 1.47 2.14 13.73
N LYS A 138 2.59 2.57 13.14
CA LYS A 138 3.53 3.53 13.72
C LYS A 138 3.08 4.99 13.59
N LEU A 139 1.97 5.25 12.94
CA LEU A 139 1.47 6.59 12.62
C LEU A 139 2.47 7.43 11.80
N GLU A 140 3.14 6.79 10.87
CA GLU A 140 4.11 7.39 9.93
C GLU A 140 3.53 7.55 8.54
N ARG A 141 2.51 6.72 8.17
CA ARG A 141 1.87 6.71 6.85
C ARG A 141 0.38 6.90 6.97
N PHE A 142 -0.17 7.84 6.18
CA PHE A 142 -1.57 8.23 6.22
C PHE A 142 -2.15 8.34 4.81
N ALA A 143 -3.45 8.03 4.66
CA ALA A 143 -4.16 8.28 3.42
C ALA A 143 -4.73 9.70 3.38
N TYR A 144 -4.51 10.38 2.26
CA TYR A 144 -5.12 11.65 1.94
C TYR A 144 -5.66 11.59 0.50
N GLY A 145 -6.96 11.44 0.38
CA GLY A 145 -7.60 11.21 -0.92
C GLY A 145 -7.21 9.85 -1.52
N ARG A 146 -6.75 9.88 -2.77
CA ARG A 146 -6.46 8.65 -3.53
C ARG A 146 -5.17 7.94 -3.12
N PHE A 147 -4.26 8.61 -2.44
CA PHE A 147 -2.91 8.15 -2.16
C PHE A 147 -2.61 8.07 -0.67
N GLN A 148 -1.54 7.36 -0.34
CA GLN A 148 -1.00 7.25 1.01
C GLN A 148 0.36 7.97 1.02
N PHE A 149 0.61 8.74 2.07
CA PHE A 149 1.77 9.61 2.18
C PHE A 149 2.54 9.39 3.47
N GLU A 150 3.86 9.57 3.39
CA GLU A 150 4.78 9.48 4.53
C GLU A 150 5.93 10.47 4.38
N GLU A 151 6.48 10.90 5.51
CA GLU A 151 7.71 11.68 5.48
C GLU A 151 8.89 10.78 5.05
N CYS A 152 9.68 11.27 4.13
CA CYS A 152 10.92 10.61 3.75
C CYS A 152 11.98 11.63 3.32
N THR A 153 13.15 11.14 2.94
CA THR A 153 14.27 11.94 2.44
C THR A 153 14.64 11.52 1.04
N TYR A 154 15.29 12.41 0.32
CA TYR A 154 15.91 12.10 -0.94
C TYR A 154 17.21 11.34 -0.68
N ASP A 155 17.22 10.02 -0.88
CA ASP A 155 18.30 9.12 -0.48
C ASP A 155 19.27 8.75 -1.61
N PHE A 156 19.19 9.44 -2.74
CA PHE A 156 20.17 9.23 -3.80
C PHE A 156 21.49 9.94 -3.46
N ASN A 157 22.61 9.36 -3.91
CA ASN A 157 23.96 9.89 -3.72
C ASN A 157 24.38 10.94 -4.78
N PHE A 158 23.42 11.47 -5.52
CA PHE A 158 23.63 12.51 -6.53
C PHE A 158 22.49 13.54 -6.45
N ASP A 159 22.79 14.77 -6.84
CA ASP A 159 21.82 15.83 -6.95
C ASP A 159 20.95 15.65 -8.19
N PHE A 160 19.64 15.91 -8.05
CA PHE A 160 18.72 15.96 -9.17
C PHE A 160 18.19 17.39 -9.35
N VAL A 161 18.22 17.89 -10.58
CA VAL A 161 17.67 19.21 -10.91
C VAL A 161 16.50 19.03 -11.88
N THR A 162 15.33 19.51 -11.48
CA THR A 162 14.13 19.47 -12.32
C THR A 162 14.25 20.44 -13.50
N LYS A 163 13.40 20.27 -14.50
CA LYS A 163 13.33 21.19 -15.65
C LYS A 163 13.02 22.62 -15.25
N ALA A 164 12.22 22.78 -14.19
CA ALA A 164 11.90 24.08 -13.62
C ALA A 164 13.02 24.67 -12.73
N GLY A 165 14.15 23.99 -12.61
CA GLY A 165 15.34 24.48 -11.89
C GLY A 165 15.37 24.17 -10.39
N TYR A 166 14.42 23.40 -9.86
CA TYR A 166 14.42 22.97 -8.47
C TYR A 166 15.44 21.86 -8.27
N ARG A 167 16.26 21.98 -7.22
CA ARG A 167 17.33 21.03 -6.91
C ARG A 167 16.91 20.17 -5.71
N LEU A 168 17.10 18.85 -5.82
CA LEU A 168 17.04 17.91 -4.71
C LEU A 168 18.46 17.41 -4.42
N THR A 169 18.83 17.40 -3.14
CA THR A 169 20.13 16.92 -2.65
C THR A 169 19.95 15.82 -1.62
N ALA A 170 20.98 15.01 -1.43
CA ALA A 170 20.93 13.91 -0.45
C ALA A 170 20.52 14.39 0.95
N GLY A 171 19.60 13.67 1.57
CA GLY A 171 19.04 14.02 2.89
C GLY A 171 17.98 15.12 2.90
N GLN A 172 17.66 15.74 1.74
CA GLN A 172 16.59 16.72 1.65
C GLN A 172 15.23 16.06 1.94
N LYS A 173 14.41 16.75 2.76
CA LYS A 173 13.06 16.29 3.09
C LYS A 173 12.17 16.23 1.85
N THR A 174 11.48 15.12 1.71
CA THR A 174 10.47 14.86 0.68
C THR A 174 9.25 14.19 1.30
N ILE A 175 8.17 14.08 0.56
CA ILE A 175 6.99 13.29 0.93
C ILE A 175 6.88 12.13 -0.03
N GLY A 176 7.11 10.93 0.47
CA GLY A 176 6.87 9.70 -0.27
C GLY A 176 5.38 9.43 -0.40
N PHE A 177 4.95 8.83 -1.52
CA PHE A 177 3.58 8.38 -1.59
C PHE A 177 3.42 7.03 -2.30
N HIS A 178 2.32 6.38 -1.99
CA HIS A 178 1.97 5.05 -2.45
C HIS A 178 0.58 5.05 -3.07
N ILE A 179 0.35 4.12 -3.98
CA ILE A 179 -0.86 4.04 -4.80
C ILE A 179 -1.60 2.74 -4.45
N PRO A 180 -2.55 2.75 -3.50
CA PRO A 180 -3.33 1.56 -3.17
C PRO A 180 -4.23 1.12 -4.33
N SER A 181 -4.54 -0.17 -4.41
CA SER A 181 -5.42 -0.77 -5.43
C SER A 181 -6.92 -0.56 -5.11
N SER A 182 -7.30 0.66 -4.76
CA SER A 182 -8.65 1.00 -4.30
C SER A 182 -9.74 0.91 -5.37
N GLY A 183 -9.37 0.68 -6.64
CA GLY A 183 -10.31 0.71 -7.77
C GLY A 183 -10.69 2.11 -8.25
N VAL A 184 -10.39 3.16 -7.50
CA VAL A 184 -10.65 4.55 -7.91
C VAL A 184 -9.72 4.92 -9.07
N PRO A 185 -10.24 5.39 -10.22
CA PRO A 185 -9.42 5.78 -11.36
C PRO A 185 -8.42 6.90 -11.03
N LEU A 186 -7.24 6.86 -11.67
CA LEU A 186 -6.19 7.88 -11.54
C LEU A 186 -6.46 9.07 -12.49
N THR A 187 -7.65 9.72 -12.37
CA THR A 187 -7.95 10.92 -13.16
C THR A 187 -7.15 12.13 -12.65
N ASP A 188 -7.04 13.16 -13.48
CA ASP A 188 -6.28 14.38 -13.13
C ASP A 188 -6.85 15.05 -11.88
N GLU A 189 -8.19 15.10 -11.75
CA GLU A 189 -8.89 15.71 -10.61
C GLU A 189 -8.61 14.93 -9.31
N VAL A 190 -8.69 13.60 -9.39
CA VAL A 190 -8.49 12.71 -8.22
C VAL A 190 -7.05 12.79 -7.72
N ARG A 191 -6.09 12.85 -8.63
CA ARG A 191 -4.67 12.98 -8.26
C ARG A 191 -4.37 14.35 -7.65
N LEU A 192 -4.85 15.42 -8.29
CA LEU A 192 -4.64 16.79 -7.80
C LEU A 192 -5.29 17.01 -6.42
N ASP A 193 -6.49 16.48 -6.17
CA ASP A 193 -7.14 16.51 -4.86
C ASP A 193 -6.25 15.87 -3.79
N ALA A 194 -5.69 14.68 -4.08
CA ALA A 194 -4.80 13.99 -3.15
C ALA A 194 -3.51 14.79 -2.87
N TYR A 195 -2.89 15.39 -3.89
CA TYR A 195 -1.71 16.25 -3.69
C TYR A 195 -2.03 17.48 -2.84
N LYS A 196 -3.17 18.13 -3.08
CA LYS A 196 -3.61 19.29 -2.28
C LYS A 196 -3.87 18.92 -0.83
N LYS A 197 -4.55 17.81 -0.56
CA LYS A 197 -4.79 17.29 0.79
C LYS A 197 -3.48 16.99 1.52
N ALA A 198 -2.57 16.28 0.87
CA ALA A 198 -1.25 15.99 1.45
C ALA A 198 -0.45 17.28 1.70
N TYR A 199 -0.49 18.25 0.76
CA TYR A 199 0.17 19.54 0.97
C TYR A 199 -0.33 20.24 2.22
N GLN A 200 -1.63 20.26 2.50
CA GLN A 200 -2.17 20.90 3.70
C GLN A 200 -1.62 20.26 4.97
N GLN A 201 -1.39 18.96 4.98
CA GLN A 201 -0.87 18.23 6.14
C GLN A 201 0.63 18.47 6.36
N TYR A 202 1.41 18.44 5.28
CA TYR A 202 2.87 18.45 5.36
C TYR A 202 3.53 19.80 5.06
N LYS A 203 2.77 20.85 4.70
CA LYS A 203 3.33 22.17 4.33
C LYS A 203 4.21 22.80 5.41
N HIS A 204 3.96 22.46 6.68
CA HIS A 204 4.77 22.95 7.81
C HIS A 204 6.23 22.47 7.74
N LEU A 205 6.52 21.41 6.98
CA LEU A 205 7.86 20.88 6.74
C LEU A 205 8.61 21.60 5.60
N PHE A 206 7.91 22.45 4.83
CA PHE A 206 8.40 23.12 3.64
C PHE A 206 8.18 24.65 3.75
N PRO A 207 9.08 25.36 4.48
CA PRO A 207 8.88 26.77 4.80
C PRO A 207 8.92 27.71 3.59
N ASP A 208 9.52 27.26 2.46
CA ASP A 208 9.51 27.96 1.18
C ASP A 208 8.21 27.77 0.38
N GLY A 209 7.29 26.95 0.89
CA GLY A 209 6.02 26.64 0.24
C GLY A 209 6.13 25.65 -0.92
N ILE A 210 7.31 25.05 -1.16
CA ILE A 210 7.54 24.08 -2.24
C ILE A 210 7.70 22.69 -1.68
N MET A 211 6.77 21.80 -2.01
CA MET A 211 6.79 20.42 -1.58
C MET A 211 7.27 19.50 -2.70
N TYR A 212 8.07 18.52 -2.31
CA TYR A 212 8.59 17.50 -3.22
C TYR A 212 7.92 16.16 -2.89
N PHE A 213 7.03 15.69 -3.79
CA PHE A 213 6.49 14.33 -3.69
C PHE A 213 7.40 13.37 -4.43
N TRP A 214 7.78 12.29 -3.76
CA TRP A 214 8.63 11.24 -4.31
C TRP A 214 7.86 9.93 -4.43
N CYS A 215 8.03 9.22 -5.54
CA CYS A 215 7.42 7.92 -5.75
C CYS A 215 8.36 6.99 -6.51
N GLY A 216 8.53 5.76 -5.99
CA GLY A 216 9.11 4.63 -6.70
C GLY A 216 8.01 3.63 -7.05
N SER A 217 7.79 3.34 -8.34
CA SER A 217 6.68 2.47 -8.76
C SER A 217 6.90 1.88 -10.15
N TRP A 218 6.35 0.68 -10.38
CA TRP A 218 6.21 0.11 -11.72
C TRP A 218 5.37 1.03 -12.63
N LEU A 219 4.41 1.79 -12.09
CA LEU A 219 3.61 2.77 -12.83
C LEU A 219 4.47 3.88 -13.47
N LEU A 220 5.70 4.09 -12.99
CA LEU A 220 6.64 5.08 -13.52
C LEU A 220 7.67 4.49 -14.50
N TYR A 221 7.48 3.24 -14.94
CA TYR A 221 8.33 2.61 -15.95
C TYR A 221 8.23 3.35 -17.29
N PRO A 222 9.29 4.01 -17.80
CA PRO A 222 9.19 4.94 -18.91
C PRO A 222 8.80 4.29 -20.23
N ARG A 223 9.07 2.99 -20.40
CA ARG A 223 8.72 2.27 -21.63
C ARG A 223 7.23 1.96 -21.74
N HIS A 224 6.41 2.27 -20.73
CA HIS A 224 4.96 2.27 -20.89
C HIS A 224 4.49 3.09 -22.10
N LYS A 225 5.21 4.13 -22.46
CA LYS A 225 4.92 4.98 -23.64
C LYS A 225 5.02 4.23 -24.97
N GLU A 226 5.71 3.08 -25.00
CA GLU A 226 5.92 2.29 -26.20
C GLU A 226 4.75 1.31 -26.47
N PHE A 227 4.00 0.93 -25.43
CA PHE A 227 3.00 -0.13 -25.57
C PHE A 227 1.63 0.16 -24.94
N LEU A 228 1.53 1.11 -24.00
CA LEU A 228 0.22 1.51 -23.46
C LEU A 228 -0.47 2.52 -24.39
N PRO A 229 -1.82 2.48 -24.48
CA PRO A 229 -2.58 3.49 -25.22
C PRO A 229 -2.31 4.91 -24.72
N GLU A 230 -2.20 5.89 -25.63
CA GLU A 230 -1.92 7.31 -25.27
C GLU A 230 -2.88 7.88 -24.22
N LYS A 231 -4.14 7.44 -24.18
CA LYS A 231 -5.16 7.88 -23.22
C LYS A 231 -5.11 7.12 -21.89
N SER A 232 -4.12 6.26 -21.68
CA SER A 232 -3.96 5.48 -20.45
C SER A 232 -3.82 6.40 -19.24
N ASN A 233 -4.56 6.12 -18.17
CA ASN A 233 -4.40 6.81 -16.89
C ASN A 233 -3.00 6.61 -16.29
N ILE A 234 -2.32 5.50 -16.61
CA ILE A 234 -0.92 5.27 -16.22
C ILE A 234 -0.01 6.31 -16.88
N LEU A 235 -0.16 6.55 -18.19
CA LEU A 235 0.65 7.55 -18.88
C LEU A 235 0.37 8.98 -18.38
N LYS A 236 -0.89 9.30 -18.07
CA LYS A 236 -1.25 10.57 -17.45
C LYS A 236 -0.63 10.73 -16.06
N PHE A 237 -0.70 9.69 -15.23
CA PHE A 237 -0.05 9.67 -13.94
C PHE A 237 1.46 9.86 -14.07
N MET A 238 2.13 9.12 -14.96
CA MET A 238 3.56 9.30 -15.24
C MET A 238 3.90 10.74 -15.64
N SER A 239 3.01 11.43 -16.35
CA SER A 239 3.26 12.81 -16.79
C SER A 239 3.29 13.82 -15.65
N ASP A 240 2.84 13.48 -14.44
CA ASP A 240 2.96 14.34 -13.26
C ASP A 240 4.41 14.41 -12.76
N PHE A 241 5.25 13.44 -13.13
CA PHE A 241 6.61 13.28 -12.59
C PHE A 241 7.69 13.72 -13.55
N GLU A 242 8.79 14.21 -12.97
CA GLU A 242 10.10 14.15 -13.60
C GLU A 242 10.83 12.90 -13.07
N LEU A 243 11.24 12.03 -14.01
CA LEU A 243 11.93 10.80 -13.65
C LEU A 243 13.36 11.08 -13.20
N ILE A 244 13.74 10.50 -12.06
CA ILE A 244 15.11 10.54 -11.51
C ILE A 244 15.91 9.37 -12.05
N CYS A 245 15.34 8.16 -11.99
CA CYS A 245 15.94 6.94 -12.50
C CYS A 245 14.86 5.90 -12.82
N TRP A 246 15.29 4.84 -13.51
CA TRP A 246 14.44 3.68 -13.79
C TRP A 246 15.30 2.43 -14.03
N SER A 247 14.70 1.27 -13.93
CA SER A 247 15.35 -0.01 -14.19
C SER A 247 14.38 -1.03 -14.79
N GLU A 248 14.92 -1.99 -15.50
CA GLU A 248 14.25 -3.22 -15.92
C GLU A 248 14.67 -4.38 -15.02
N ALA A 249 13.79 -5.34 -14.83
CA ALA A 249 14.08 -6.55 -14.09
C ALA A 249 13.89 -7.79 -14.97
N GLU A 250 14.78 -8.78 -14.84
CA GLU A 250 14.62 -10.09 -15.48
C GLU A 250 13.30 -10.74 -15.04
N ASN A 251 13.02 -10.65 -13.74
CA ASN A 251 11.75 -11.07 -13.16
C ASN A 251 10.90 -9.83 -12.84
N PHE A 252 9.74 -9.74 -13.44
CA PHE A 252 8.81 -8.65 -13.17
C PHE A 252 8.06 -8.91 -11.86
N HIS A 253 8.64 -8.52 -10.74
CA HIS A 253 8.10 -8.75 -9.39
C HIS A 253 6.73 -8.12 -9.14
N ASP A 254 6.35 -7.09 -9.89
CA ASP A 254 5.03 -6.47 -9.81
C ASP A 254 3.99 -7.12 -10.75
N ALA A 255 4.32 -8.23 -11.42
CA ALA A 255 3.42 -8.90 -12.37
C ALA A 255 2.06 -9.28 -11.74
N TRP A 256 2.04 -9.66 -10.47
CA TRP A 256 0.83 -10.00 -9.73
C TRP A 256 -0.17 -8.83 -9.67
N ARG A 257 0.30 -7.57 -9.72
CA ARG A 257 -0.57 -6.38 -9.75
C ARG A 257 -1.36 -6.24 -11.05
N ILE A 258 -0.95 -6.97 -12.08
CA ILE A 258 -1.55 -6.95 -13.42
C ILE A 258 -2.27 -8.26 -13.69
N PHE A 259 -1.61 -9.37 -13.38
CA PHE A 259 -2.07 -10.71 -13.75
C PHE A 259 -2.69 -11.50 -12.61
N ASP A 260 -2.75 -10.94 -11.38
CA ASP A 260 -3.24 -11.59 -10.17
C ASP A 260 -2.58 -12.99 -10.01
N LYS A 261 -3.32 -14.05 -9.71
CA LYS A 261 -2.86 -15.43 -9.57
C LYS A 261 -2.19 -16.03 -10.81
N TYR A 262 -2.28 -15.37 -11.94
CA TYR A 262 -1.69 -15.82 -13.20
C TYR A 262 -0.28 -15.27 -13.45
N SER A 263 0.28 -14.50 -12.51
CA SER A 263 1.59 -13.83 -12.66
C SER A 263 2.75 -14.78 -12.92
N ASP A 264 2.68 -16.01 -12.43
CA ASP A 264 3.73 -17.03 -12.55
C ASP A 264 3.56 -17.95 -13.78
N LEU A 265 2.53 -17.74 -14.57
CA LEU A 265 2.34 -18.51 -15.81
C LEU A 265 3.42 -18.16 -16.84
N PRO A 266 3.76 -19.13 -17.73
CA PRO A 266 4.55 -18.82 -18.91
C PRO A 266 3.94 -17.66 -19.71
N VAL A 267 4.80 -16.81 -20.28
CA VAL A 267 4.38 -15.54 -20.92
C VAL A 267 3.34 -15.73 -22.03
N ASP A 268 3.41 -16.85 -22.74
CA ASP A 268 2.44 -17.23 -23.79
C ASP A 268 1.04 -17.59 -23.24
N GLN A 269 0.95 -17.90 -21.93
CA GLN A 269 -0.30 -18.27 -21.26
C GLN A 269 -0.90 -17.12 -20.42
N LEU A 270 -0.24 -15.96 -20.35
CA LEU A 270 -0.74 -14.82 -19.60
C LEU A 270 -2.10 -14.35 -20.13
N PRO A 271 -3.08 -14.03 -19.26
CA PRO A 271 -4.39 -13.58 -19.65
C PRO A 271 -4.36 -12.22 -20.38
N THR A 272 -5.33 -12.02 -21.28
CA THR A 272 -5.47 -10.81 -22.12
C THR A 272 -6.88 -10.21 -22.07
N ASP A 273 -7.61 -10.51 -21.01
CA ASP A 273 -9.03 -10.18 -20.80
C ASP A 273 -9.28 -8.68 -20.51
N THR A 274 -8.23 -7.95 -20.07
CA THR A 274 -8.29 -6.50 -19.90
C THR A 274 -7.30 -5.81 -20.84
N SER A 275 -7.52 -4.52 -21.12
CA SER A 275 -6.61 -3.74 -21.98
C SER A 275 -5.18 -3.67 -21.42
N LEU A 276 -5.04 -3.59 -20.09
CA LEU A 276 -3.73 -3.56 -19.43
C LEU A 276 -3.04 -4.93 -19.52
N ARG A 277 -3.73 -6.02 -19.20
CA ARG A 277 -3.21 -7.39 -19.33
C ARG A 277 -2.80 -7.69 -20.76
N LYS A 278 -3.64 -7.33 -21.73
CA LYS A 278 -3.32 -7.52 -23.14
C LYS A 278 -2.03 -6.80 -23.54
N ALA A 279 -1.92 -5.51 -23.23
CA ALA A 279 -0.76 -4.70 -23.56
C ALA A 279 0.52 -5.27 -22.93
N TYR A 280 0.49 -5.65 -21.65
CA TYR A 280 1.64 -6.24 -20.96
C TYR A 280 1.98 -7.64 -21.48
N ALA A 281 1.00 -8.49 -21.72
CA ALA A 281 1.24 -9.84 -22.26
C ALA A 281 1.88 -9.77 -23.65
N GLU A 282 1.41 -8.89 -24.54
CA GLU A 282 2.01 -8.67 -25.87
C GLU A 282 3.44 -8.12 -25.76
N TRP A 283 3.67 -7.18 -24.85
CA TRP A 283 4.99 -6.61 -24.55
C TRP A 283 6.00 -7.67 -24.11
N LEU A 284 5.60 -8.51 -23.15
CA LEU A 284 6.46 -9.59 -22.63
C LEU A 284 6.68 -10.70 -23.65
N ARG A 285 5.65 -11.06 -24.45
CA ARG A 285 5.77 -12.05 -25.56
C ARG A 285 6.75 -11.61 -26.64
N ALA A 286 6.89 -10.31 -26.83
CA ALA A 286 7.89 -9.75 -27.76
C ALA A 286 9.33 -9.78 -27.21
N GLY A 287 9.56 -10.40 -26.04
CA GLY A 287 10.88 -10.52 -25.40
C GLY A 287 11.30 -9.27 -24.61
N ASN A 288 10.40 -8.31 -24.38
CA ASN A 288 10.67 -7.15 -23.56
C ASN A 288 10.49 -7.48 -22.08
N LYS A 289 10.97 -6.60 -21.20
CA LYS A 289 10.93 -6.76 -19.74
C LYS A 289 9.93 -5.81 -19.10
N GLY A 290 9.51 -6.16 -17.88
CA GLY A 290 8.88 -5.22 -16.96
C GLY A 290 9.93 -4.35 -16.28
N GLY A 291 9.48 -3.26 -15.69
CA GLY A 291 10.39 -2.35 -15.00
C GLY A 291 9.68 -1.41 -14.04
N SER A 292 10.45 -0.56 -13.39
CA SER A 292 9.98 0.47 -12.48
C SER A 292 10.75 1.75 -12.69
N GLY A 293 10.22 2.86 -12.16
CA GLY A 293 10.90 4.14 -12.15
C GLY A 293 10.72 4.85 -10.83
N CYS A 294 11.64 5.77 -10.54
CA CYS A 294 11.54 6.72 -9.45
C CYS A 294 11.41 8.12 -10.03
N GLY A 295 10.51 8.91 -9.48
CA GLY A 295 10.26 10.26 -9.97
C GLY A 295 9.85 11.22 -8.86
N VAL A 296 9.94 12.49 -9.16
CA VAL A 296 9.56 13.58 -8.26
C VAL A 296 8.49 14.47 -8.90
N ILE A 297 7.58 14.96 -8.06
CA ILE A 297 6.65 16.05 -8.37
C ILE A 297 7.07 17.25 -7.52
N VAL A 298 7.21 18.42 -8.14
CA VAL A 298 7.37 19.70 -7.43
C VAL A 298 5.99 20.36 -7.37
N PHE A 299 5.53 20.69 -6.16
CA PHE A 299 4.16 21.16 -5.92
C PHE A 299 4.13 22.40 -5.03
N ASP A 300 3.37 23.41 -5.44
CA ASP A 300 3.26 24.71 -4.73
C ASP A 300 2.02 24.83 -3.83
N GLY A 301 1.26 23.75 -3.69
CA GLY A 301 -0.01 23.73 -2.95
C GLY A 301 -1.24 23.85 -3.84
N GLU A 302 -1.08 24.32 -5.07
CA GLU A 302 -2.17 24.48 -6.05
C GLU A 302 -1.97 23.65 -7.30
N LYS A 303 -0.74 23.56 -7.80
CA LYS A 303 -0.39 22.89 -9.06
C LYS A 303 0.98 22.26 -9.03
N ILE A 304 1.19 21.37 -9.96
CA ILE A 304 2.51 20.81 -10.29
C ILE A 304 3.32 21.87 -11.04
N ILE A 305 4.53 22.15 -10.56
CA ILE A 305 5.49 23.02 -11.23
C ILE A 305 6.27 22.19 -12.25
N ARG A 306 6.33 22.64 -13.48
CA ARG A 306 6.97 21.96 -14.60
C ARG A 306 7.96 22.85 -15.31
#